data_0c8d3011b486c3ff7ea4446fcf8d579c
#
_entry.id   0c8d3011b486c3ff7ea4446fcf8d579c
#
_cell.length_a   1.000
_cell.length_b   1.000
_cell.length_c   1.000
_cell.angle_alpha   90.00
_cell.angle_beta   90.00
_cell.angle_gamma   90.00
#
_symmetry.space_group_name_H-M   'P 1'
#
loop_
_entity.id
_entity.type
_entity.pdbx_description
1 polymer ?
#
loop_
_entity_poly.entity_id
_entity_poly.type
_entity_poly.pdbx_seq_one_letter_code
_entity_poly.pdbx_strand_id
1 'polypeptide(L)'
;MLSYRHSFHAGNHADVLKHIVLMLILENLSLKEKGFYYLDTHSGVGRYRLSSNESEKTGEYKEGIGRLWEKTDLPEEVARYVDLIKKLNYGGKELRYYAGSPMIAAQLLRPQDRALLTELHPSDFPLLRNNFKEFKNITTKSENGFQQLKATLPPKERRGLVLIDPPYELKEDYDLVVKAIEEGYKRFATGTYAIWYPVVLRQQTKRIFKGLEATGIRKILKIELAVRPDSDQRGMTASGMVVINPPWQLEQQMKSILPYLTLTLVPEGTGSWTVEWIVPE
;
A
#
# COMPACT_ATOMS: atom_id res chain seq x y z
N MET A 1 -9.19 -21.63 -1.93
CA MET A 1 -10.37 -20.75 -1.68
C MET A 1 -9.81 -19.47 -1.10
N LEU A 2 -10.08 -18.30 -1.72
CA LEU A 2 -9.65 -17.01 -1.19
C LEU A 2 -10.41 -16.76 0.13
N SER A 3 -9.71 -16.76 1.26
CA SER A 3 -10.30 -16.61 2.60
C SER A 3 -10.01 -15.24 3.21
N TYR A 4 -8.93 -14.59 2.78
CA TYR A 4 -8.52 -13.29 3.27
C TYR A 4 -9.54 -12.20 2.88
N ARG A 5 -9.96 -11.43 3.87
CA ARG A 5 -10.77 -10.22 3.67
C ARG A 5 -10.16 -9.06 4.43
N HIS A 6 -9.73 -8.05 3.69
CA HIS A 6 -9.04 -6.89 4.26
C HIS A 6 -9.93 -6.08 5.23
N SER A 7 -11.25 -6.22 5.17
CA SER A 7 -12.20 -5.57 6.09
C SER A 7 -11.91 -5.82 7.57
N PHE A 8 -11.25 -6.92 7.92
CA PHE A 8 -10.83 -7.21 9.30
C PHE A 8 -9.64 -6.36 9.76
N HIS A 9 -8.83 -5.87 8.84
CA HIS A 9 -7.52 -5.26 9.11
C HIS A 9 -7.45 -3.79 8.69
N ALA A 10 -8.48 -3.30 7.99
CA ALA A 10 -8.50 -1.98 7.38
C ALA A 10 -8.21 -0.87 8.40
N GLY A 11 -7.22 -0.03 8.09
CA GLY A 11 -6.82 1.09 8.92
C GLY A 11 -5.84 0.76 10.04
N ASN A 12 -5.28 -0.44 10.10
CA ASN A 12 -4.23 -0.80 11.05
C ASN A 12 -2.90 -0.09 10.75
N HIS A 13 -1.88 -0.32 11.59
CA HIS A 13 -0.55 0.27 11.42
C HIS A 13 0.11 -0.05 10.06
N ALA A 14 -0.16 -1.24 9.51
CA ALA A 14 0.39 -1.66 8.22
C ALA A 14 -0.23 -0.86 7.06
N ASP A 15 -1.53 -0.64 7.12
CA ASP A 15 -2.25 0.21 6.18
C ASP A 15 -1.76 1.66 6.26
N VAL A 16 -1.54 2.18 7.47
CA VAL A 16 -1.00 3.55 7.64
C VAL A 16 0.33 3.70 6.91
N LEU A 17 1.28 2.79 7.13
CA LEU A 17 2.57 2.81 6.43
C LEU A 17 2.40 2.71 4.92
N LYS A 18 1.68 1.70 4.44
CA LYS A 18 1.45 1.43 3.02
C LYS A 18 0.84 2.64 2.31
N HIS A 19 -0.17 3.22 2.92
CA HIS A 19 -0.93 4.29 2.29
C HIS A 19 -0.22 5.65 2.34
N ILE A 20 0.63 5.90 3.33
CA ILE A 20 1.52 7.08 3.31
C ILE A 20 2.54 6.94 2.17
N VAL A 21 3.19 5.78 2.04
CA VAL A 21 4.13 5.54 0.93
C VAL A 21 3.43 5.67 -0.43
N LEU A 22 2.24 5.09 -0.59
CA LEU A 22 1.42 5.22 -1.78
C LEU A 22 1.12 6.68 -2.12
N MET A 23 0.64 7.45 -1.15
CA MET A 23 0.32 8.87 -1.31
C MET A 23 1.54 9.66 -1.79
N LEU A 24 2.69 9.50 -1.12
CA LEU A 24 3.92 10.21 -1.46
C LEU A 24 4.40 9.92 -2.89
N ILE A 25 4.28 8.66 -3.35
CA ILE A 25 4.62 8.29 -4.72
C ILE A 25 3.65 8.92 -5.72
N LEU A 26 2.34 8.89 -5.46
CA LEU A 26 1.33 9.48 -6.33
C LEU A 26 1.44 11.01 -6.39
N GLU A 27 1.69 11.67 -5.27
CA GLU A 27 1.96 13.11 -5.22
C GLU A 27 3.18 13.48 -6.08
N ASN A 28 4.29 12.72 -5.98
CA ASN A 28 5.47 12.95 -6.81
C ASN A 28 5.17 12.74 -8.31
N LEU A 29 4.41 11.71 -8.67
CA LEU A 29 3.99 11.51 -10.06
C LEU A 29 3.12 12.68 -10.56
N SER A 30 2.35 13.31 -9.68
CA SER A 30 1.47 14.44 -10.00
C SER A 30 2.21 15.75 -10.23
N LEU A 31 3.48 15.88 -9.85
CA LEU A 31 4.30 17.09 -10.08
C LEU A 31 4.50 17.40 -11.57
N LYS A 32 4.43 16.41 -12.45
CA LYS A 32 4.51 16.62 -13.89
C LYS A 32 3.11 16.70 -14.50
N GLU A 33 2.88 17.61 -15.43
CA GLU A 33 1.58 17.75 -16.11
C GLU A 33 1.18 16.51 -16.89
N LYS A 34 2.16 15.81 -17.49
CA LYS A 34 1.90 14.55 -18.21
C LYS A 34 1.24 13.52 -17.29
N GLY A 35 0.13 12.93 -17.76
CA GLY A 35 -0.59 11.89 -17.05
C GLY A 35 0.26 10.67 -16.72
N PHE A 36 -0.16 9.92 -15.72
CA PHE A 36 0.44 8.65 -15.31
C PHE A 36 -0.62 7.55 -15.18
N TYR A 37 -0.14 6.33 -15.07
CA TYR A 37 -0.96 5.14 -14.87
C TYR A 37 -0.75 4.55 -13.48
N TYR A 38 -1.84 4.24 -12.80
CA TYR A 38 -1.82 3.51 -11.54
C TYR A 38 -2.42 2.11 -11.74
N LEU A 39 -1.68 1.08 -11.36
CA LEU A 39 -2.15 -0.30 -11.31
C LEU A 39 -2.15 -0.78 -9.87
N ASP A 40 -3.32 -1.15 -9.35
CA ASP A 40 -3.50 -1.79 -8.06
C ASP A 40 -3.87 -3.26 -8.28
N THR A 41 -2.97 -4.17 -7.91
CA THR A 41 -3.11 -5.58 -8.24
C THR A 41 -4.02 -6.36 -7.29
N HIS A 42 -4.27 -5.83 -6.09
CA HIS A 42 -5.09 -6.45 -5.04
C HIS A 42 -5.85 -5.36 -4.29
N SER A 43 -6.88 -4.84 -4.96
CA SER A 43 -7.51 -3.56 -4.59
C SER A 43 -8.44 -3.65 -3.38
N GLY A 44 -8.91 -4.84 -3.00
CA GLY A 44 -9.97 -4.98 -2.02
C GLY A 44 -11.23 -4.22 -2.44
N VAL A 45 -12.02 -3.78 -1.49
CA VAL A 45 -13.27 -3.03 -1.75
C VAL A 45 -13.03 -1.51 -1.92
N GLY A 46 -11.83 -1.02 -1.58
CA GLY A 46 -11.41 0.38 -1.68
C GLY A 46 -11.98 1.33 -0.62
N ARG A 47 -13.15 1.07 -0.06
CA ARG A 47 -13.78 1.84 1.02
C ARG A 47 -14.29 0.89 2.08
N TYR A 48 -13.80 1.05 3.32
CA TYR A 48 -14.13 0.17 4.45
C TYR A 48 -14.95 0.93 5.48
N ARG A 49 -16.07 0.32 5.92
CA ARG A 49 -16.87 0.84 7.02
C ARG A 49 -16.32 0.28 8.34
N LEU A 50 -15.79 1.15 9.21
CA LEU A 50 -15.13 0.74 10.46
C LEU A 50 -16.11 0.28 11.54
N SER A 51 -17.40 0.59 11.40
CA SER A 51 -18.47 0.02 12.23
C SER A 51 -19.07 -1.27 11.64
N SER A 52 -18.38 -1.94 10.71
CA SER A 52 -18.78 -3.27 10.25
C SER A 52 -18.42 -4.34 11.27
N ASN A 53 -19.15 -5.46 11.26
CA ASN A 53 -18.88 -6.59 12.16
C ASN A 53 -17.43 -7.09 12.02
N GLU A 54 -16.87 -7.09 10.80
CA GLU A 54 -15.51 -7.48 10.53
C GLU A 54 -14.50 -6.54 11.21
N SER A 55 -14.62 -5.23 10.99
CA SER A 55 -13.72 -4.22 11.56
C SER A 55 -13.83 -4.14 13.08
N GLU A 56 -15.04 -4.22 13.64
CA GLU A 56 -15.24 -4.18 15.09
C GLU A 56 -14.72 -5.44 15.80
N LYS A 57 -14.78 -6.59 15.14
CA LYS A 57 -14.30 -7.86 15.70
C LYS A 57 -12.80 -7.82 16.03
N THR A 58 -12.00 -7.17 15.21
CA THR A 58 -10.54 -7.05 15.43
C THR A 58 -10.19 -5.72 16.10
N GLY A 59 -10.87 -4.64 15.75
CA GLY A 59 -10.61 -3.30 16.26
C GLY A 59 -9.26 -2.70 15.87
N GLU A 60 -8.54 -3.32 14.92
CA GLU A 60 -7.15 -2.96 14.57
C GLU A 60 -7.00 -1.51 14.12
N TYR A 61 -8.04 -0.90 13.51
CA TYR A 61 -8.00 0.51 13.11
C TYR A 61 -7.76 1.47 14.29
N LYS A 62 -8.13 1.08 15.52
CA LYS A 62 -7.93 1.90 16.73
C LYS A 62 -6.44 2.07 17.02
N GLU A 63 -5.63 1.03 16.71
CA GLU A 63 -4.18 1.00 16.88
C GLU A 63 -3.42 1.56 15.66
N GLY A 64 -4.13 1.87 14.58
CA GLY A 64 -3.62 2.47 13.36
C GLY A 64 -4.09 3.91 13.18
N ILE A 65 -4.96 4.11 12.19
CA ILE A 65 -5.50 5.44 11.86
C ILE A 65 -6.20 6.12 13.06
N GLY A 66 -6.80 5.35 13.96
CA GLY A 66 -7.46 5.88 15.16
C GLY A 66 -6.51 6.67 16.06
N ARG A 67 -5.24 6.24 16.19
CA ARG A 67 -4.22 6.96 16.97
C ARG A 67 -3.77 8.27 16.33
N LEU A 68 -4.00 8.46 15.05
CA LEU A 68 -3.66 9.67 14.29
C LEU A 68 -4.85 10.63 14.14
N TRP A 69 -6.09 10.14 14.31
CA TRP A 69 -7.29 10.82 13.90
C TRP A 69 -7.51 12.20 14.53
N GLU A 70 -7.27 12.32 15.84
CA GLU A 70 -7.48 13.56 16.60
C GLU A 70 -6.17 14.32 16.88
N LYS A 71 -5.04 13.83 16.37
CA LYS A 71 -3.75 14.48 16.58
C LYS A 71 -3.68 15.82 15.82
N THR A 72 -3.11 16.81 16.48
CA THR A 72 -2.90 18.17 15.93
C THR A 72 -1.44 18.49 15.65
N ASP A 73 -0.53 17.66 16.12
CA ASP A 73 0.92 17.77 16.01
C ASP A 73 1.53 16.86 14.93
N LEU A 74 0.72 16.51 13.92
CA LEU A 74 1.15 15.60 12.84
C LEU A 74 2.24 16.23 11.97
N PRO A 75 3.31 15.48 11.61
CA PRO A 75 4.17 15.87 10.50
C PRO A 75 3.36 16.11 9.23
N GLU A 76 3.83 17.00 8.36
CA GLU A 76 3.06 17.47 7.19
C GLU A 76 2.57 16.32 6.30
N GLU A 77 3.41 15.34 5.99
CA GLU A 77 3.06 14.18 5.18
C GLU A 77 1.98 13.32 5.85
N VAL A 78 2.08 13.13 7.17
CA VAL A 78 1.11 12.36 7.95
C VAL A 78 -0.21 13.13 8.02
N ALA A 79 -0.18 14.45 8.17
CA ALA A 79 -1.36 15.31 8.17
C ALA A 79 -2.11 15.19 6.83
N ARG A 80 -1.40 15.29 5.68
CA ARG A 80 -2.00 15.11 4.36
C ARG A 80 -2.67 13.74 4.19
N TYR A 81 -2.02 12.67 4.68
CA TYR A 81 -2.63 11.34 4.68
C TYR A 81 -3.90 11.28 5.51
N VAL A 82 -3.88 11.81 6.74
CA VAL A 82 -5.07 11.85 7.61
C VAL A 82 -6.18 12.68 6.97
N ASP A 83 -5.86 13.76 6.27
CA ASP A 83 -6.83 14.60 5.57
C ASP A 83 -7.50 13.85 4.39
N LEU A 84 -6.82 12.95 3.71
CA LEU A 84 -7.46 12.07 2.72
C LEU A 84 -8.53 11.17 3.36
N ILE A 85 -8.25 10.66 4.56
CA ILE A 85 -9.23 9.85 5.29
C ILE A 85 -10.39 10.75 5.82
N LYS A 86 -10.09 11.95 6.32
CA LYS A 86 -11.10 12.94 6.76
C LYS A 86 -12.04 13.35 5.63
N LYS A 87 -11.53 13.55 4.42
CA LYS A 87 -12.36 13.85 3.23
C LYS A 87 -13.40 12.75 2.96
N LEU A 88 -13.03 11.48 3.11
CA LEU A 88 -13.96 10.35 2.97
C LEU A 88 -15.05 10.36 4.05
N ASN A 89 -14.78 10.97 5.19
CA ASN A 89 -15.69 11.14 6.31
C ASN A 89 -16.37 12.52 6.33
N TYR A 90 -16.44 13.20 5.16
CA TYR A 90 -17.05 14.52 4.98
C TYR A 90 -16.48 15.60 5.91
N GLY A 91 -15.19 15.53 6.23
CA GLY A 91 -14.54 16.39 7.23
C GLY A 91 -15.07 16.17 8.65
N GLY A 92 -15.80 15.07 8.86
CA GLY A 92 -16.51 14.78 10.11
C GLY A 92 -15.60 14.54 11.30
N LYS A 93 -16.17 14.73 12.50
CA LYS A 93 -15.47 14.46 13.75
C LYS A 93 -15.25 12.96 13.99
N GLU A 94 -16.13 12.11 13.43
CA GLU A 94 -16.08 10.66 13.64
C GLU A 94 -15.39 9.93 12.51
N LEU A 95 -14.51 9.02 12.86
CA LEU A 95 -13.86 8.08 11.95
C LEU A 95 -14.80 6.89 11.67
N ARG A 96 -15.62 7.02 10.61
CA ARG A 96 -16.61 5.99 10.21
C ARG A 96 -16.14 5.10 9.07
N TYR A 97 -15.35 5.66 8.16
CA TYR A 97 -14.87 5.00 6.97
C TYR A 97 -13.37 5.14 6.84
N TYR A 98 -12.76 4.11 6.31
CA TYR A 98 -11.35 4.10 5.96
C TYR A 98 -11.15 3.97 4.44
N ALA A 99 -10.20 4.72 3.90
CA ALA A 99 -9.83 4.65 2.50
C ALA A 99 -8.75 3.59 2.30
N GLY A 100 -9.04 2.54 1.54
CA GLY A 100 -8.03 1.65 1.01
C GLY A 100 -7.20 2.31 -0.11
N SER A 101 -6.18 1.62 -0.58
CA SER A 101 -5.29 2.09 -1.65
C SER A 101 -6.03 2.66 -2.87
N PRO A 102 -7.11 2.01 -3.40
CA PRO A 102 -7.83 2.55 -4.54
C PRO A 102 -8.50 3.90 -4.25
N MET A 103 -9.06 4.06 -3.05
CA MET A 103 -9.78 5.29 -2.69
C MET A 103 -8.80 6.44 -2.40
N ILE A 104 -7.63 6.15 -1.84
CA ILE A 104 -6.54 7.12 -1.70
C ILE A 104 -6.06 7.57 -3.09
N ALA A 105 -5.82 6.62 -3.99
CA ALA A 105 -5.44 6.94 -5.35
C ALA A 105 -6.50 7.78 -6.07
N ALA A 106 -7.79 7.40 -5.97
CA ALA A 106 -8.88 8.13 -6.61
C ALA A 106 -8.98 9.60 -6.18
N GLN A 107 -8.62 9.91 -4.93
CA GLN A 107 -8.60 11.30 -4.43
C GLN A 107 -7.42 12.13 -4.96
N LEU A 108 -6.36 11.47 -5.46
CA LEU A 108 -5.13 12.09 -5.95
C LEU A 108 -5.01 12.10 -7.46
N LEU A 109 -5.76 11.22 -8.15
CA LEU A 109 -5.75 11.13 -9.62
C LEU A 109 -6.42 12.36 -10.24
N ARG A 110 -5.74 12.92 -11.25
CA ARG A 110 -6.21 14.04 -12.06
C ARG A 110 -6.97 13.51 -13.29
N PRO A 111 -7.72 14.32 -14.03
CA PRO A 111 -8.47 13.86 -15.21
C PRO A 111 -7.63 13.17 -16.29
N GLN A 112 -6.34 13.56 -16.44
CA GLN A 112 -5.40 12.97 -17.39
C GLN A 112 -4.74 11.68 -16.91
N ASP A 113 -4.86 11.34 -15.61
CA ASP A 113 -4.31 10.13 -15.03
C ASP A 113 -5.31 8.98 -15.19
N ARG A 114 -4.82 7.74 -15.23
CA ARG A 114 -5.68 6.55 -15.33
C ARG A 114 -5.32 5.51 -14.28
N ALA A 115 -6.32 4.77 -13.83
CA ALA A 115 -6.11 3.62 -12.96
C ALA A 115 -6.78 2.35 -13.46
N LEU A 116 -6.15 1.22 -13.15
CA LEU A 116 -6.75 -0.11 -13.20
C LEU A 116 -6.68 -0.71 -11.79
N LEU A 117 -7.83 -1.10 -11.30
CA LEU A 117 -8.02 -1.75 -10.02
C LEU A 117 -8.44 -3.19 -10.24
N THR A 118 -7.70 -4.14 -9.70
CA THR A 118 -8.02 -5.56 -9.85
C THR A 118 -8.34 -6.20 -8.49
N GLU A 119 -9.40 -6.98 -8.46
CA GLU A 119 -9.83 -7.72 -7.28
C GLU A 119 -10.40 -9.07 -7.73
N LEU A 120 -9.88 -10.15 -7.16
CA LEU A 120 -10.28 -11.50 -7.56
C LEU A 120 -11.34 -12.10 -6.63
N HIS A 121 -11.47 -11.58 -5.39
CA HIS A 121 -12.40 -12.11 -4.42
C HIS A 121 -13.86 -11.85 -4.87
N PRO A 122 -14.70 -12.90 -5.01
CA PRO A 122 -16.02 -12.78 -5.63
C PRO A 122 -17.01 -11.90 -4.85
N SER A 123 -16.85 -11.78 -3.54
CA SER A 123 -17.68 -10.90 -2.71
C SER A 123 -17.17 -9.44 -2.69
N ASP A 124 -15.89 -9.20 -2.89
CA ASP A 124 -15.29 -7.87 -2.75
C ASP A 124 -15.28 -7.12 -4.08
N PHE A 125 -15.14 -7.81 -5.21
CA PHE A 125 -15.18 -7.18 -6.53
C PHE A 125 -16.47 -6.41 -6.84
N PRO A 126 -17.69 -6.93 -6.56
CA PRO A 126 -18.91 -6.15 -6.75
C PRO A 126 -18.95 -4.85 -5.94
N LEU A 127 -18.39 -4.85 -4.72
CA LEU A 127 -18.28 -3.68 -3.87
C LEU A 127 -17.26 -2.68 -4.44
N LEU A 128 -16.09 -3.17 -4.87
CA LEU A 128 -15.08 -2.35 -5.56
C LEU A 128 -15.71 -1.66 -6.77
N ARG A 129 -16.34 -2.42 -7.66
CA ARG A 129 -16.98 -1.89 -8.87
C ARG A 129 -18.02 -0.82 -8.55
N ASN A 130 -18.85 -1.04 -7.52
CA ASN A 130 -19.86 -0.06 -7.11
C ASN A 130 -19.24 1.21 -6.55
N ASN A 131 -18.17 1.10 -5.75
CA ASN A 131 -17.48 2.25 -5.16
C ASN A 131 -16.79 3.14 -6.20
N PHE A 132 -16.42 2.60 -7.36
CA PHE A 132 -15.65 3.33 -8.39
C PHE A 132 -16.41 3.57 -9.70
N LYS A 133 -17.70 3.21 -9.81
CA LYS A 133 -18.48 3.33 -11.05
C LYS A 133 -18.60 4.76 -11.60
N GLU A 134 -18.51 5.78 -10.75
CA GLU A 134 -18.63 7.19 -11.14
C GLU A 134 -17.28 7.81 -11.59
N PHE A 135 -16.16 7.12 -11.38
CA PHE A 135 -14.82 7.59 -11.74
C PHE A 135 -14.50 7.22 -13.20
N LYS A 136 -14.56 8.20 -14.10
CA LYS A 136 -14.39 7.99 -15.56
C LYS A 136 -12.98 7.50 -15.96
N ASN A 137 -11.97 7.81 -15.17
CA ASN A 137 -10.57 7.48 -15.42
C ASN A 137 -10.07 6.27 -14.62
N ILE A 138 -10.99 5.56 -13.92
CA ILE A 138 -10.70 4.34 -13.16
C ILE A 138 -11.45 3.17 -13.78
N THR A 139 -10.73 2.10 -14.07
CA THR A 139 -11.29 0.83 -14.54
C THR A 139 -11.16 -0.22 -13.45
N THR A 140 -12.21 -1.00 -13.20
CA THR A 140 -12.18 -2.14 -12.28
C THR A 140 -12.31 -3.45 -13.04
N LYS A 141 -11.54 -4.49 -12.64
CA LYS A 141 -11.58 -5.81 -13.26
C LYS A 141 -11.58 -6.93 -12.20
N SER A 142 -12.41 -7.96 -12.46
CA SER A 142 -12.39 -9.21 -11.68
C SER A 142 -11.37 -10.16 -12.31
N GLU A 143 -10.10 -9.85 -12.14
CA GLU A 143 -9.00 -10.59 -12.78
C GLU A 143 -7.80 -10.70 -11.84
N ASN A 144 -6.94 -11.68 -12.09
CA ASN A 144 -5.72 -11.88 -11.32
C ASN A 144 -4.75 -10.71 -11.56
N GLY A 145 -4.42 -9.98 -10.48
CA GLY A 145 -3.57 -8.79 -10.54
C GLY A 145 -2.18 -9.04 -11.11
N PHE A 146 -1.56 -10.20 -10.81
CA PHE A 146 -0.26 -10.54 -11.38
C PHE A 146 -0.31 -10.75 -12.91
N GLN A 147 -1.43 -11.28 -13.43
CA GLN A 147 -1.60 -11.40 -14.88
C GLN A 147 -1.77 -10.04 -15.56
N GLN A 148 -2.35 -9.07 -14.85
CA GLN A 148 -2.55 -7.72 -15.38
C GLN A 148 -1.23 -6.95 -15.57
N LEU A 149 -0.16 -7.27 -14.84
CA LEU A 149 1.16 -6.71 -15.15
C LEU A 149 1.59 -7.02 -16.59
N LYS A 150 1.36 -8.26 -17.04
CA LYS A 150 1.69 -8.65 -18.42
C LYS A 150 0.78 -8.02 -19.46
N ALA A 151 -0.50 -7.87 -19.14
CA ALA A 151 -1.51 -7.39 -20.07
C ALA A 151 -1.48 -5.87 -20.25
N THR A 152 -1.05 -5.10 -19.24
CA THR A 152 -1.20 -3.64 -19.21
C THR A 152 0.11 -2.86 -19.21
N LEU A 153 1.24 -3.51 -18.98
CA LEU A 153 2.56 -2.88 -19.01
C LEU A 153 3.27 -3.11 -20.35
N PRO A 154 3.96 -2.11 -20.92
CA PRO A 154 4.03 -0.73 -20.43
C PRO A 154 2.76 0.06 -20.72
N PRO A 155 2.34 0.99 -19.85
CA PRO A 155 1.17 1.83 -20.10
C PRO A 155 1.46 2.87 -21.21
N LYS A 156 0.39 3.38 -21.82
CA LYS A 156 0.52 4.42 -22.87
C LYS A 156 1.16 5.71 -22.36
N GLU A 157 1.00 6.01 -21.09
CA GLU A 157 1.57 7.17 -20.41
C GLU A 157 3.09 7.08 -20.27
N ARG A 158 3.67 5.87 -20.32
CA ARG A 158 5.09 5.59 -20.10
C ARG A 158 5.60 6.10 -18.73
N ARG A 159 4.69 6.31 -17.81
CA ARG A 159 4.90 6.72 -16.41
C ARG A 159 3.84 6.06 -15.56
N GLY A 160 4.17 5.65 -14.35
CA GLY A 160 3.16 5.08 -13.46
C GLY A 160 3.72 4.39 -12.24
N LEU A 161 2.76 3.94 -11.44
CA LEU A 161 2.95 3.17 -10.24
C LEU A 161 2.20 1.84 -10.35
N VAL A 162 2.86 0.77 -9.98
CA VAL A 162 2.25 -0.54 -9.75
C VAL A 162 2.31 -0.81 -8.24
N LEU A 163 1.15 -0.94 -7.60
CA LEU A 163 1.04 -1.40 -6.22
C LEU A 163 0.76 -2.91 -6.21
N ILE A 164 1.55 -3.65 -5.44
CA ILE A 164 1.44 -5.10 -5.29
C ILE A 164 1.26 -5.41 -3.79
N ASP A 165 0.06 -5.86 -3.43
CA ASP A 165 -0.35 -6.10 -2.04
C ASP A 165 -1.15 -7.40 -1.93
N PRO A 166 -0.53 -8.57 -2.23
CA PRO A 166 -1.23 -9.85 -2.13
C PRO A 166 -1.47 -10.24 -0.66
N PRO A 167 -2.43 -11.14 -0.39
CA PRO A 167 -2.80 -11.53 0.97
C PRO A 167 -1.73 -12.33 1.73
N TYR A 168 -0.70 -12.84 1.06
CA TYR A 168 0.36 -13.67 1.65
C TYR A 168 -0.17 -14.86 2.47
N GLU A 169 -1.30 -15.43 2.05
CA GLU A 169 -1.87 -16.62 2.70
C GLU A 169 -1.02 -17.87 2.44
N LEU A 170 -0.38 -17.93 1.28
CA LEU A 170 0.45 -19.04 0.85
C LEU A 170 1.93 -18.63 0.84
N LYS A 171 2.80 -19.59 1.16
CA LYS A 171 4.26 -19.35 1.10
C LYS A 171 4.74 -19.03 -0.33
N GLU A 172 4.02 -19.52 -1.31
CA GLU A 172 4.26 -19.29 -2.74
C GLU A 172 4.02 -17.84 -3.15
N ASP A 173 3.19 -17.09 -2.41
CA ASP A 173 2.90 -15.68 -2.71
C ASP A 173 4.18 -14.83 -2.68
N TYR A 174 5.11 -15.15 -1.78
CA TYR A 174 6.42 -14.45 -1.69
C TYR A 174 7.26 -14.62 -2.96
N ASP A 175 7.26 -15.81 -3.56
CA ASP A 175 7.98 -16.08 -4.81
C ASP A 175 7.22 -15.52 -6.02
N LEU A 176 5.88 -15.55 -5.99
CA LEU A 176 5.03 -14.98 -7.04
C LEU A 176 5.22 -13.47 -7.18
N VAL A 177 5.37 -12.76 -6.07
CA VAL A 177 5.68 -11.32 -6.07
C VAL A 177 6.98 -11.05 -6.80
N VAL A 178 8.06 -11.77 -6.51
CA VAL A 178 9.35 -11.58 -7.18
C VAL A 178 9.24 -11.83 -8.67
N LYS A 179 8.58 -12.93 -9.09
CA LYS A 179 8.34 -13.25 -10.49
C LYS A 179 7.51 -12.17 -11.20
N ALA A 180 6.48 -11.65 -10.53
CA ALA A 180 5.63 -10.60 -11.08
C ALA A 180 6.40 -9.31 -11.29
N ILE A 181 7.29 -8.95 -10.36
CA ILE A 181 8.20 -7.81 -10.50
C ILE A 181 9.14 -8.00 -11.68
N GLU A 182 9.79 -9.15 -11.78
CA GLU A 182 10.73 -9.45 -12.87
C GLU A 182 10.05 -9.31 -14.25
N GLU A 183 8.86 -9.87 -14.40
CA GLU A 183 8.05 -9.78 -15.62
C GLU A 183 7.55 -8.35 -15.89
N GLY A 184 7.11 -7.63 -14.88
CA GLY A 184 6.66 -6.25 -14.99
C GLY A 184 7.81 -5.31 -15.35
N TYR A 185 8.94 -5.44 -14.69
CA TYR A 185 10.13 -4.62 -14.90
C TYR A 185 10.72 -4.79 -16.30
N LYS A 186 10.79 -6.03 -16.84
CA LYS A 186 11.19 -6.28 -18.24
C LYS A 186 10.36 -5.49 -19.24
N ARG A 187 9.10 -5.23 -18.94
CA ARG A 187 8.16 -4.50 -19.82
C ARG A 187 8.17 -3.00 -19.57
N PHE A 188 8.37 -2.60 -18.32
CA PHE A 188 8.25 -1.21 -17.88
C PHE A 188 9.32 -0.87 -16.83
N ALA A 189 10.59 -0.90 -17.26
CA ALA A 189 11.75 -0.66 -16.39
C ALA A 189 11.79 0.74 -15.76
N THR A 190 11.10 1.73 -16.33
CA THR A 190 11.02 3.11 -15.81
C THR A 190 9.84 3.34 -14.86
N GLY A 191 9.02 2.31 -14.63
CA GLY A 191 7.90 2.37 -13.68
C GLY A 191 8.36 2.32 -12.25
N THR A 192 7.58 2.90 -11.36
CA THR A 192 7.71 2.70 -9.91
C THR A 192 6.89 1.49 -9.52
N TYR A 193 7.48 0.57 -8.76
CA TYR A 193 6.79 -0.58 -8.20
C TYR A 193 6.84 -0.49 -6.68
N ALA A 194 5.68 -0.55 -6.03
CA ALA A 194 5.55 -0.54 -4.58
C ALA A 194 4.95 -1.89 -4.15
N ILE A 195 5.70 -2.63 -3.35
CA ILE A 195 5.34 -3.96 -2.88
C ILE A 195 5.15 -3.88 -1.38
N TRP A 196 3.94 -4.14 -0.91
CA TRP A 196 3.71 -4.33 0.51
C TRP A 196 4.11 -5.76 0.93
N TYR A 197 4.61 -5.92 2.16
CA TYR A 197 4.86 -7.22 2.76
C TYR A 197 4.62 -7.23 4.27
N PRO A 198 4.06 -8.33 4.83
CA PRO A 198 3.94 -8.52 6.27
C PRO A 198 5.21 -9.18 6.82
N VAL A 199 5.56 -8.89 8.07
CA VAL A 199 6.52 -9.65 8.83
C VAL A 199 5.76 -10.50 9.85
N VAL A 200 5.41 -11.71 9.44
CA VAL A 200 4.87 -12.75 10.32
C VAL A 200 6.00 -13.69 10.75
N LEU A 201 6.78 -14.15 9.78
CA LEU A 201 8.02 -14.89 9.97
C LEU A 201 9.12 -14.20 9.18
N ARG A 202 10.15 -13.69 9.83
CA ARG A 202 11.25 -12.94 9.21
C ARG A 202 11.92 -13.69 8.04
N GLN A 203 11.97 -15.01 8.11
CA GLN A 203 12.53 -15.82 7.01
C GLN A 203 11.74 -15.67 5.70
N GLN A 204 10.44 -15.47 5.76
CA GLN A 204 9.61 -15.33 4.55
C GLN A 204 9.88 -13.99 3.86
N THR A 205 9.99 -12.90 4.62
CA THR A 205 10.34 -11.59 4.05
C THR A 205 11.74 -11.57 3.48
N LYS A 206 12.70 -12.27 4.09
CA LYS A 206 14.06 -12.43 3.53
C LYS A 206 14.06 -13.11 2.16
N ARG A 207 13.06 -13.96 1.83
CA ARG A 207 12.94 -14.57 0.50
C ARG A 207 12.63 -13.51 -0.57
N ILE A 208 11.73 -12.56 -0.26
CA ILE A 208 11.45 -11.45 -1.18
C ILE A 208 12.73 -10.67 -1.46
N PHE A 209 13.47 -10.27 -0.42
CA PHE A 209 14.66 -9.43 -0.57
C PHE A 209 15.74 -10.13 -1.39
N LYS A 210 16.08 -11.39 -1.04
CA LYS A 210 17.04 -12.20 -1.81
C LYS A 210 16.58 -12.44 -3.25
N GLY A 211 15.28 -12.69 -3.45
CA GLY A 211 14.72 -12.84 -4.78
C GLY A 211 14.87 -11.57 -5.62
N LEU A 212 14.56 -10.40 -5.04
CA LEU A 212 14.71 -9.12 -5.73
C LEU A 212 16.19 -8.79 -6.02
N GLU A 213 17.10 -9.04 -5.09
CA GLU A 213 18.55 -8.90 -5.32
C GLU A 213 19.01 -9.77 -6.49
N ALA A 214 18.53 -11.01 -6.57
CA ALA A 214 18.91 -11.95 -7.62
C ALA A 214 18.40 -11.56 -9.02
N THR A 215 17.38 -10.67 -9.12
CA THR A 215 16.90 -10.19 -10.43
C THR A 215 17.87 -9.25 -11.15
N GLY A 216 18.85 -8.69 -10.43
CA GLY A 216 19.75 -7.65 -10.95
C GLY A 216 19.10 -6.27 -11.12
N ILE A 217 17.84 -6.09 -10.70
CA ILE A 217 17.16 -4.80 -10.67
C ILE A 217 17.83 -3.91 -9.63
N ARG A 218 18.05 -2.65 -9.96
CA ARG A 218 18.67 -1.66 -9.07
C ARG A 218 17.62 -0.68 -8.53
N LYS A 219 18.05 0.21 -7.63
CA LYS A 219 17.20 1.23 -6.98
C LYS A 219 16.03 0.62 -6.23
N ILE A 220 16.32 -0.30 -5.32
CA ILE A 220 15.34 -0.99 -4.49
C ILE A 220 15.45 -0.49 -3.06
N LEU A 221 14.47 0.30 -2.62
CA LEU A 221 14.38 0.88 -1.26
C LEU A 221 13.45 0.03 -0.41
N LYS A 222 13.89 -0.34 0.80
CA LYS A 222 13.06 -0.96 1.84
C LYS A 222 12.66 0.09 2.88
N ILE A 223 11.39 0.08 3.26
CA ILE A 223 10.78 0.91 4.31
C ILE A 223 10.01 -0.03 5.22
N GLU A 224 10.33 -0.10 6.50
CA GLU A 224 9.70 -1.04 7.45
C GLU A 224 9.37 -0.37 8.77
N LEU A 225 8.21 -0.67 9.32
CA LEU A 225 7.75 -0.29 10.65
C LEU A 225 7.43 -1.56 11.45
N ALA A 226 8.16 -1.79 12.53
CA ALA A 226 7.92 -2.88 13.47
C ALA A 226 7.14 -2.37 14.68
N VAL A 227 6.09 -3.09 15.06
CA VAL A 227 5.26 -2.76 16.22
C VAL A 227 5.67 -3.56 17.46
N ARG A 228 6.45 -4.61 17.26
CA ARG A 228 7.04 -5.43 18.33
C ARG A 228 8.29 -6.16 17.80
N PRO A 229 9.16 -6.67 18.66
CA PRO A 229 10.28 -7.51 18.23
C PRO A 229 9.83 -8.75 17.45
N ASP A 230 10.67 -9.22 16.54
CA ASP A 230 10.42 -10.46 15.81
C ASP A 230 10.19 -11.62 16.80
N SER A 231 9.18 -12.42 16.53
CA SER A 231 8.86 -13.58 17.36
C SER A 231 8.19 -14.67 16.53
N ASP A 232 8.22 -15.91 17.05
CA ASP A 232 7.52 -17.07 16.45
C ASP A 232 6.04 -17.14 16.88
N GLN A 233 5.58 -16.19 17.69
CA GLN A 233 4.18 -16.09 18.09
C GLN A 233 3.32 -15.62 16.92
N ARG A 234 2.05 -16.03 16.93
CA ARG A 234 1.08 -15.62 15.91
C ARG A 234 0.94 -14.09 15.82
N GLY A 235 0.76 -13.62 14.60
CA GLY A 235 0.48 -12.22 14.26
C GLY A 235 1.69 -11.52 13.66
N MET A 236 1.40 -10.41 13.03
CA MET A 236 2.38 -9.58 12.33
C MET A 236 3.21 -8.78 13.34
N THR A 237 4.53 -8.86 13.25
CA THR A 237 5.46 -8.10 14.11
C THR A 237 5.90 -6.79 13.47
N ALA A 238 5.93 -6.75 12.15
CA ALA A 238 6.25 -5.57 11.37
C ALA A 238 5.52 -5.60 10.03
N SER A 239 5.50 -4.48 9.37
CA SER A 239 4.98 -4.29 8.02
C SER A 239 5.94 -3.42 7.22
N GLY A 240 6.09 -3.69 5.94
CA GLY A 240 7.00 -2.90 5.12
C GLY A 240 6.56 -2.72 3.69
N MET A 241 7.27 -1.80 3.05
CA MET A 241 7.17 -1.54 1.62
C MET A 241 8.56 -1.72 0.99
N VAL A 242 8.61 -2.43 -0.12
CA VAL A 242 9.75 -2.38 -1.03
C VAL A 242 9.36 -1.51 -2.22
N VAL A 243 10.14 -0.49 -2.50
CA VAL A 243 9.88 0.42 -3.63
C VAL A 243 11.03 0.35 -4.63
N ILE A 244 10.72 -0.05 -5.86
CA ILE A 244 11.65 -0.05 -6.99
C ILE A 244 11.45 1.25 -7.77
N ASN A 245 12.53 1.90 -8.16
CA ASN A 245 12.55 3.24 -8.73
C ASN A 245 11.76 4.25 -7.86
N PRO A 246 12.07 4.37 -6.56
CA PRO A 246 11.38 5.32 -5.70
C PRO A 246 11.60 6.76 -6.19
N PRO A 247 10.63 7.67 -5.94
CA PRO A 247 10.90 9.10 -6.02
C PRO A 247 12.12 9.48 -5.18
N TRP A 248 12.95 10.40 -5.66
CA TRP A 248 14.21 10.77 -5.01
C TRP A 248 14.04 11.31 -3.57
N GLN A 249 12.88 11.90 -3.26
CA GLN A 249 12.57 12.42 -1.92
C GLN A 249 12.06 11.35 -0.96
N LEU A 250 11.58 10.19 -1.46
CA LEU A 250 10.85 9.22 -0.64
C LEU A 250 11.67 8.71 0.54
N GLU A 251 12.96 8.42 0.33
CA GLU A 251 13.84 7.95 1.40
C GLU A 251 13.92 8.97 2.55
N GLN A 252 14.16 10.23 2.23
CA GLN A 252 14.30 11.29 3.22
C GLN A 252 12.97 11.59 3.91
N GLN A 253 11.87 11.62 3.18
CA GLN A 253 10.52 11.80 3.75
C GLN A 253 10.19 10.68 4.75
N MET A 254 10.44 9.42 4.38
CA MET A 254 10.17 8.31 5.28
C MET A 254 11.07 8.30 6.51
N LYS A 255 12.37 8.65 6.37
CA LYS A 255 13.28 8.83 7.53
C LYS A 255 12.81 9.93 8.47
N SER A 256 12.18 10.98 7.95
CA SER A 256 11.65 12.09 8.75
C SER A 256 10.41 11.70 9.55
N ILE A 257 9.47 10.96 8.95
CA ILE A 257 8.16 10.70 9.57
C ILE A 257 8.09 9.40 10.37
N LEU A 258 8.91 8.40 10.07
CA LEU A 258 8.86 7.09 10.74
C LEU A 258 9.14 7.17 12.26
N PRO A 259 10.05 8.02 12.77
CA PRO A 259 10.18 8.20 14.21
C PRO A 259 8.86 8.61 14.88
N TYR A 260 8.15 9.58 14.31
CA TYR A 260 6.85 10.02 14.81
C TYR A 260 5.79 8.90 14.73
N LEU A 261 5.70 8.21 13.57
CA LEU A 261 4.76 7.12 13.38
C LEU A 261 5.03 5.99 14.39
N THR A 262 6.30 5.63 14.62
CA THR A 262 6.67 4.59 15.58
C THR A 262 6.21 4.94 16.99
N LEU A 263 6.51 6.16 17.45
CA LEU A 263 6.10 6.61 18.78
C LEU A 263 4.57 6.67 18.92
N THR A 264 3.86 7.08 17.87
CA THR A 264 2.41 7.23 17.92
C THR A 264 1.68 5.89 17.80
N LEU A 265 2.12 5.02 16.89
CA LEU A 265 1.47 3.73 16.65
C LEU A 265 1.89 2.65 17.65
N VAL A 266 3.04 2.82 18.31
CA VAL A 266 3.59 1.88 19.30
C VAL A 266 4.01 2.61 20.58
N PRO A 267 3.06 3.14 21.36
CA PRO A 267 3.37 3.99 22.51
C PRO A 267 4.11 3.26 23.64
N GLU A 268 4.08 1.92 23.65
CA GLU A 268 4.78 1.08 24.64
C GLU A 268 6.31 1.04 24.43
N GLY A 269 6.82 1.71 23.38
CA GLY A 269 8.25 1.84 23.11
C GLY A 269 8.95 0.60 22.56
N THR A 270 8.18 -0.44 22.17
CA THR A 270 8.74 -1.68 21.59
C THR A 270 8.92 -1.60 20.07
N GLY A 271 8.47 -0.49 19.46
CA GLY A 271 8.52 -0.28 18.02
C GLY A 271 9.92 0.09 17.53
N SER A 272 10.16 -0.21 16.26
CA SER A 272 11.36 0.20 15.53
C SER A 272 11.02 0.46 14.06
N TRP A 273 11.94 1.10 13.34
CA TRP A 273 11.75 1.36 11.92
C TRP A 273 13.07 1.23 11.16
N THR A 274 12.99 1.00 9.87
CA THR A 274 14.13 0.90 8.96
C THR A 274 13.80 1.56 7.62
N VAL A 275 14.75 2.34 7.08
CA VAL A 275 14.74 2.83 5.70
C VAL A 275 16.13 2.59 5.15
N GLU A 276 16.27 1.62 4.25
CA GLU A 276 17.56 1.20 3.70
C GLU A 276 17.44 0.72 2.26
N TRP A 277 18.52 0.83 1.52
CA TRP A 277 18.60 0.29 0.17
C TRP A 277 18.93 -1.20 0.21
N ILE A 278 18.03 -2.05 -0.33
CA ILE A 278 18.33 -3.45 -0.60
C ILE A 278 19.36 -3.50 -1.74
N VAL A 279 19.11 -2.75 -2.81
CA VAL A 279 20.02 -2.59 -3.94
C VAL A 279 20.07 -1.10 -4.28
N PRO A 280 21.21 -0.42 -4.07
CA PRO A 280 21.36 1.00 -4.42
C PRO A 280 21.37 1.22 -5.94
N GLU A 281 21.53 2.47 -6.33
CA GLU A 281 21.62 2.92 -7.73
C GLU A 281 22.81 2.31 -8.49
#